data_1308ed01b67f34b1597359a23a9f25a9
#
_entry.id   1308ed01b67f34b1597359a23a9f25a9
#
_cell.length_a   1.000
_cell.length_b   1.000
_cell.length_c   1.000
_cell.angle_alpha   90.00
_cell.angle_beta   90.00
_cell.angle_gamma   90.00
#
_symmetry.space_group_name_H-M   'P 1'
#
loop_
_entity.id
_entity.type
_entity.pdbx_description
1 polymer ?
#
loop_
_entity_poly.entity_id
_entity_poly.type
_entity_poly.pdbx_seq_one_letter_code
_entity_poly.pdbx_strand_id
1 'polypeptide(L)'
;MRALRFARLLTDPGLRTSPLARPAPRAPARLERFRPARSRTHAATRAMSGSTVVRKVSGLQFPFQTPDPFLFAVYHNDEYPAGDDQMRAPRRGNGADFDPAAPYRMYHGERVPGFPQHPHRGFETVTATMRGIVDHTDSLGNAGRYGHGDVQWMTAGSGIVHGEMFPLVHADTPNHLRLFQIWLNLPSRSKMTEPAFVMHWAPDVQTARAGDGGVDVVVWAGSLFGAKGQPPPPDSWATDPANDVGIYFLTAKPGASVSLPPAAGGAKTNRTMYFFEGDGVVVGGRTLSSKSAIELDASQACEIAVPSSASTETLLLVLQGAPIGEPVAQHGPFVMNTRAEIQRAFEDYQKTRFGGWPWPEDAMTFPKDKGRFALVNGVEEPGPGGVAGLRGKRTEL
;
A
#
# COMPACT_ATOMS: atom_id res chain seq x y z
N MET A 1 -3.49 8.63 -10.37
CA MET A 1 -4.67 9.37 -10.84
C MET A 1 -5.52 8.67 -11.91
N ARG A 2 -5.00 7.81 -12.79
CA ARG A 2 -5.83 7.09 -13.78
C ARG A 2 -6.70 6.00 -13.16
N ALA A 3 -6.21 5.23 -12.19
CA ALA A 3 -6.98 4.14 -11.56
C ALA A 3 -8.16 4.63 -10.69
N LEU A 4 -8.03 5.77 -10.01
CA LEU A 4 -9.03 6.30 -9.09
C LEU A 4 -10.18 7.11 -9.76
N ARG A 5 -10.02 7.54 -11.01
CA ARG A 5 -11.11 8.19 -11.78
C ARG A 5 -12.21 7.24 -12.26
N PHE A 6 -11.99 5.92 -12.16
CA PHE A 6 -12.85 4.91 -12.80
C PHE A 6 -14.02 4.41 -11.95
N ALA A 7 -14.04 4.59 -10.64
CA ALA A 7 -15.21 4.19 -9.84
C ALA A 7 -16.51 4.90 -10.31
N ARG A 8 -16.40 6.13 -10.82
CA ARG A 8 -17.54 6.90 -11.36
C ARG A 8 -18.02 6.46 -12.75
N LEU A 9 -17.14 5.80 -13.55
CA LEU A 9 -17.50 5.36 -14.91
C LEU A 9 -18.37 4.09 -14.95
N LEU A 10 -18.39 3.35 -13.87
CA LEU A 10 -19.18 2.11 -13.78
C LEU A 10 -20.64 2.33 -13.35
N THR A 11 -20.99 3.55 -12.90
CA THR A 11 -22.36 3.89 -12.47
C THR A 11 -23.13 4.78 -13.45
N ASP A 12 -22.50 5.21 -14.57
CA ASP A 12 -23.14 6.09 -15.56
C ASP A 12 -23.54 5.31 -16.83
N PRO A 13 -24.85 5.12 -17.12
CA PRO A 13 -25.32 4.35 -18.27
C PRO A 13 -25.22 5.08 -19.63
N GLY A 14 -24.64 6.28 -19.70
CA GLY A 14 -24.70 7.19 -20.85
C GLY A 14 -23.50 7.25 -21.81
N LEU A 15 -22.38 6.57 -21.57
CA LEU A 15 -21.17 6.71 -22.39
C LEU A 15 -21.12 5.71 -23.57
N ARG A 16 -21.49 6.19 -24.75
CA ARG A 16 -21.24 5.52 -26.04
C ARG A 16 -19.77 5.73 -26.45
N THR A 17 -19.12 4.63 -26.87
CA THR A 17 -17.75 4.60 -27.36
C THR A 17 -17.62 5.24 -28.76
N SER A 18 -16.75 6.24 -28.89
CA SER A 18 -16.28 6.72 -30.20
C SER A 18 -14.88 6.12 -30.51
N PRO A 19 -14.59 5.78 -31.78
CA PRO A 19 -13.33 5.11 -32.13
C PRO A 19 -12.15 6.09 -32.14
N LEU A 20 -11.01 5.64 -31.59
CA LEU A 20 -9.73 6.37 -31.57
C LEU A 20 -9.07 6.40 -32.93
N ALA A 21 -8.76 7.59 -33.42
CA ALA A 21 -7.99 7.86 -34.64
C ALA A 21 -6.51 7.44 -34.45
N ARG A 22 -5.91 6.85 -35.51
CA ARG A 22 -4.50 6.46 -35.58
C ARG A 22 -3.60 7.68 -35.79
N PRO A 23 -2.43 7.80 -35.13
CA PRO A 23 -1.43 8.80 -35.49
C PRO A 23 -0.56 8.35 -36.67
N ALA A 24 -0.22 9.30 -37.55
CA ALA A 24 0.63 9.12 -38.73
C ALA A 24 2.13 9.01 -38.36
N PRO A 25 2.98 8.38 -39.24
CA PRO A 25 4.39 8.15 -38.93
C PRO A 25 5.21 9.42 -39.14
N ARG A 26 6.17 9.67 -38.23
CA ARG A 26 7.19 10.73 -38.35
C ARG A 26 8.44 10.20 -39.04
N ALA A 27 8.99 11.03 -39.93
CA ALA A 27 10.22 10.81 -40.70
C ALA A 27 11.50 10.91 -39.84
N PRO A 28 12.65 10.28 -40.26
CA PRO A 28 13.86 10.21 -39.44
C PRO A 28 14.69 11.49 -39.52
N ALA A 29 15.25 11.91 -38.38
CA ALA A 29 16.20 13.02 -38.28
C ALA A 29 17.63 12.56 -38.58
N ARG A 30 18.38 13.43 -39.28
CA ARG A 30 19.76 13.29 -39.73
C ARG A 30 20.76 13.25 -38.57
N LEU A 31 21.72 12.32 -38.64
CA LEU A 31 22.89 12.23 -37.77
C LEU A 31 24.01 13.17 -38.25
N GLU A 32 24.39 14.13 -37.40
CA GLU A 32 25.64 14.87 -37.56
C GLU A 32 26.77 14.20 -36.78
N ARG A 33 27.92 14.04 -37.49
CA ARG A 33 29.14 13.41 -36.97
C ARG A 33 29.97 14.45 -36.20
N PHE A 34 30.28 14.20 -34.93
CA PHE A 34 31.30 14.94 -34.19
C PHE A 34 32.64 14.16 -34.17
N ARG A 35 33.74 14.88 -34.44
CA ARG A 35 35.13 14.38 -34.39
C ARG A 35 35.68 14.50 -32.96
N PRO A 36 36.59 13.61 -32.51
CA PRO A 36 37.13 13.65 -31.16
C PRO A 36 38.33 14.60 -31.04
N ALA A 37 38.42 15.32 -29.93
CA ALA A 37 39.58 16.07 -29.48
C ALA A 37 40.45 15.21 -28.54
N ARG A 38 41.76 15.37 -28.66
CA ARG A 38 42.80 14.55 -27.99
C ARG A 38 43.04 14.96 -26.54
N SER A 39 43.18 13.94 -25.73
CA SER A 39 44.11 13.67 -24.61
C SER A 39 44.67 14.83 -23.78
N ARG A 40 44.41 14.81 -22.51
CA ARG A 40 45.40 15.12 -21.46
C ARG A 40 45.27 14.10 -20.30
N THR A 41 46.38 13.47 -20.02
CA THR A 41 46.60 12.52 -18.91
C THR A 41 46.42 13.19 -17.57
N HIS A 42 45.52 12.66 -16.74
CA HIS A 42 45.53 12.85 -15.30
C HIS A 42 45.51 11.50 -14.59
N ALA A 43 46.37 11.43 -13.58
CA ALA A 43 46.65 10.26 -12.78
C ALA A 43 45.39 9.55 -12.31
N ALA A 44 45.33 8.24 -12.56
CA ALA A 44 44.24 7.37 -12.11
C ALA A 44 44.32 7.20 -10.60
N THR A 45 43.48 7.89 -9.86
CA THR A 45 43.05 7.46 -8.54
C THR A 45 42.17 6.23 -8.78
N ARG A 46 42.64 5.08 -8.38
CA ARG A 46 41.96 3.78 -8.46
C ARG A 46 40.72 3.85 -7.57
N ALA A 47 39.59 4.32 -8.12
CA ALA A 47 38.29 4.19 -7.51
C ALA A 47 37.99 2.69 -7.45
N MET A 48 37.94 2.15 -6.23
CA MET A 48 37.38 0.82 -5.99
C MET A 48 35.96 0.84 -6.51
N SER A 49 35.67 0.09 -7.56
CA SER A 49 34.30 -0.16 -8.05
C SER A 49 33.59 -1.07 -7.07
N GLY A 50 33.24 -0.55 -5.91
CA GLY A 50 32.28 -1.16 -5.02
C GLY A 50 30.92 -1.05 -5.69
N SER A 51 30.30 -2.17 -6.02
CA SER A 51 28.88 -2.23 -6.40
C SER A 51 28.08 -1.48 -5.33
N THR A 52 27.49 -0.34 -5.68
CA THR A 52 26.71 0.44 -4.74
C THR A 52 25.39 -0.27 -4.49
N VAL A 53 25.08 -0.60 -3.22
CA VAL A 53 23.81 -1.25 -2.84
C VAL A 53 22.57 -0.47 -3.32
N VAL A 54 22.68 0.84 -3.50
CA VAL A 54 21.63 1.68 -4.08
C VAL A 54 21.73 1.66 -5.60
N ARG A 55 20.77 0.99 -6.25
CA ARG A 55 20.69 0.88 -7.70
C ARG A 55 20.14 2.15 -8.34
N LYS A 56 19.04 2.69 -7.79
CA LYS A 56 18.37 3.87 -8.32
C LYS A 56 17.67 4.66 -7.20
N VAL A 57 17.60 5.98 -7.37
CA VAL A 57 16.81 6.88 -6.54
C VAL A 57 15.92 7.70 -7.45
N SER A 58 14.63 7.80 -7.10
CA SER A 58 13.65 8.63 -7.79
C SER A 58 12.81 9.40 -6.76
N GLY A 59 12.27 10.55 -7.16
CA GLY A 59 11.33 11.28 -6.32
C GLY A 59 10.09 10.43 -6.02
N LEU A 60 9.62 10.49 -4.80
CA LEU A 60 8.44 9.74 -4.38
C LEU A 60 7.21 10.27 -5.13
N GLN A 61 6.46 9.35 -5.73
CA GLN A 61 5.21 9.63 -6.43
C GLN A 61 4.03 9.13 -5.59
N PHE A 62 2.88 9.73 -5.76
CA PHE A 62 1.64 9.26 -5.17
C PHE A 62 0.65 8.82 -6.25
N PRO A 63 0.14 7.57 -6.26
CA PRO A 63 0.55 6.44 -5.40
C PRO A 63 2.02 6.05 -5.58
N PHE A 64 2.61 5.39 -4.57
CA PHE A 64 3.98 4.89 -4.64
C PHE A 64 4.08 3.86 -5.76
N GLN A 65 4.99 4.08 -6.69
CA GLN A 65 5.28 3.11 -7.74
C GLN A 65 6.13 1.97 -7.17
N THR A 66 5.72 0.74 -7.42
CA THR A 66 6.35 -0.45 -6.86
C THR A 66 6.80 -1.40 -7.96
N PRO A 67 7.90 -2.15 -7.76
CA PRO A 67 8.26 -3.25 -8.64
C PRO A 67 7.40 -4.50 -8.35
N ASP A 68 7.30 -5.39 -9.34
CA ASP A 68 6.79 -6.75 -9.15
C ASP A 68 7.44 -7.42 -7.92
N PRO A 69 6.71 -8.07 -6.99
CA PRO A 69 5.33 -8.53 -7.11
C PRO A 69 4.25 -7.53 -6.68
N PHE A 70 4.62 -6.33 -6.27
CA PHE A 70 3.66 -5.30 -5.88
C PHE A 70 3.16 -4.50 -7.09
N LEU A 71 1.95 -3.95 -6.97
CA LEU A 71 1.33 -3.14 -8.01
C LEU A 71 1.47 -1.65 -7.71
N PHE A 72 1.18 -1.25 -6.49
CA PHE A 72 1.43 0.07 -5.92
C PHE A 72 1.18 0.06 -4.40
N ALA A 73 1.55 1.16 -3.73
CA ALA A 73 1.16 1.42 -2.35
C ALA A 73 0.60 2.84 -2.23
N VAL A 74 -0.39 3.00 -1.37
CA VAL A 74 -1.00 4.30 -1.03
C VAL A 74 -0.79 4.54 0.45
N TYR A 75 -0.32 5.73 0.79
CA TYR A 75 -0.22 6.20 2.15
C TYR A 75 -1.30 7.24 2.42
N HIS A 76 -2.15 6.95 3.40
CA HIS A 76 -3.17 7.85 3.91
C HIS A 76 -2.71 8.45 5.23
N ASN A 77 -2.79 9.77 5.33
CA ASN A 77 -2.52 10.52 6.55
C ASN A 77 -3.52 11.68 6.57
N ASP A 78 -4.59 11.52 7.36
CA ASP A 78 -5.74 12.40 7.36
C ASP A 78 -6.09 12.80 8.79
N GLU A 79 -6.15 14.11 9.04
CA GLU A 79 -6.53 14.70 10.32
C GLU A 79 -8.01 15.04 10.34
N TYR A 80 -8.86 14.01 10.45
CA TYR A 80 -10.29 14.23 10.54
C TYR A 80 -10.66 14.94 11.83
N PRO A 81 -11.68 15.83 11.82
CA PRO A 81 -12.22 16.47 13.02
C PRO A 81 -12.93 15.46 13.93
N ALA A 82 -13.44 15.92 15.06
CA ALA A 82 -14.40 15.17 15.84
C ALA A 82 -15.62 14.79 14.98
N GLY A 83 -16.07 13.55 15.10
CA GLY A 83 -17.25 13.04 14.41
C GLY A 83 -18.55 13.49 15.09
N ASP A 84 -19.63 13.55 14.34
CA ASP A 84 -20.96 13.70 14.93
C ASP A 84 -21.48 12.35 15.49
N ASP A 85 -22.74 12.32 15.94
CA ASP A 85 -23.37 11.12 16.49
C ASP A 85 -23.47 9.97 15.46
N GLN A 86 -23.36 10.28 14.17
CA GLN A 86 -23.34 9.31 13.08
C GLN A 86 -21.94 9.11 12.49
N MET A 87 -20.90 9.47 13.24
CA MET A 87 -19.48 9.30 12.87
C MET A 87 -19.09 10.01 11.56
N ARG A 88 -19.73 11.14 11.25
CA ARG A 88 -19.56 11.89 10.00
C ARG A 88 -18.62 13.07 10.18
N ALA A 89 -17.92 13.42 9.10
CA ALA A 89 -17.18 14.68 8.97
C ALA A 89 -18.03 15.76 8.24
N PRO A 90 -17.72 17.04 8.43
CA PRO A 90 -18.19 18.08 7.53
C PRO A 90 -17.82 17.71 6.09
N ARG A 91 -18.82 17.77 5.19
CA ARG A 91 -18.60 17.42 3.78
C ARG A 91 -17.56 18.34 3.14
N ARG A 92 -16.63 17.74 2.41
CA ARG A 92 -15.67 18.42 1.54
C ARG A 92 -15.76 17.87 0.14
N GLY A 93 -15.53 18.75 -0.85
CA GLY A 93 -15.50 18.35 -2.24
C GLY A 93 -16.83 17.77 -2.76
N ASN A 94 -16.75 16.99 -3.81
CA ASN A 94 -17.88 16.46 -4.56
C ASN A 94 -17.99 14.90 -4.53
N GLY A 95 -17.41 14.25 -3.52
CA GLY A 95 -17.34 12.79 -3.43
C GLY A 95 -16.22 12.16 -4.29
N ALA A 96 -15.22 12.97 -4.66
CA ALA A 96 -13.97 12.53 -5.28
C ALA A 96 -12.84 13.45 -4.79
N ASP A 97 -12.77 13.65 -3.48
CA ASP A 97 -11.80 14.54 -2.84
C ASP A 97 -10.50 13.81 -2.57
N PHE A 98 -9.50 14.09 -3.40
CA PHE A 98 -8.15 13.53 -3.30
C PHE A 98 -7.09 14.64 -3.20
N ASP A 99 -7.47 15.85 -2.78
CA ASP A 99 -6.54 16.98 -2.65
C ASP A 99 -5.44 16.67 -1.64
N PRO A 100 -4.17 16.56 -2.06
CA PRO A 100 -3.07 16.24 -1.17
C PRO A 100 -2.72 17.37 -0.18
N ALA A 101 -3.20 18.60 -0.44
CA ALA A 101 -2.98 19.73 0.44
C ALA A 101 -4.06 19.86 1.54
N ALA A 102 -5.15 19.11 1.43
CA ALA A 102 -6.20 19.12 2.44
C ALA A 102 -5.76 18.42 3.73
N PRO A 103 -6.16 18.91 4.91
CA PRO A 103 -5.84 18.26 6.18
C PRO A 103 -6.49 16.87 6.30
N TYR A 104 -7.60 16.66 5.63
CA TYR A 104 -8.25 15.36 5.48
C TYR A 104 -8.99 15.30 4.14
N ARG A 105 -9.29 14.08 3.68
CA ARG A 105 -9.95 13.81 2.40
C ARG A 105 -11.19 12.95 2.64
N MET A 106 -12.27 13.24 1.93
CA MET A 106 -13.49 12.42 1.98
C MET A 106 -13.39 11.19 1.05
N TYR A 107 -12.44 11.20 0.12
CA TYR A 107 -12.30 10.19 -0.93
C TYR A 107 -13.60 10.09 -1.75
N HIS A 108 -14.31 8.96 -1.68
CA HIS A 108 -15.62 8.77 -2.30
C HIS A 108 -16.77 8.80 -1.29
N GLY A 109 -16.48 8.92 0.00
CA GLY A 109 -17.49 9.06 1.04
C GLY A 109 -18.19 10.42 0.98
N GLU A 110 -19.51 10.44 1.16
CA GLU A 110 -20.26 11.69 1.17
C GLU A 110 -20.29 12.37 2.53
N ARG A 111 -20.40 11.60 3.60
CA ARG A 111 -20.50 12.06 4.99
C ARG A 111 -19.52 11.36 5.91
N VAL A 112 -19.49 10.03 5.91
CA VAL A 112 -18.40 9.25 6.47
C VAL A 112 -17.33 9.16 5.40
N PRO A 113 -16.08 9.53 5.68
CA PRO A 113 -14.99 9.40 4.70
C PRO A 113 -14.70 7.93 4.39
N GLY A 114 -14.10 7.68 3.24
CA GLY A 114 -13.70 6.35 2.82
C GLY A 114 -14.12 6.00 1.40
N PHE A 115 -14.17 4.71 1.15
CA PHE A 115 -14.46 4.13 -0.16
C PHE A 115 -15.72 3.25 -0.06
N PRO A 116 -16.91 3.76 -0.44
CA PRO A 116 -18.12 2.95 -0.57
C PRO A 116 -17.90 1.74 -1.47
N GLN A 117 -18.85 0.82 -1.50
CA GLN A 117 -18.72 -0.43 -2.25
C GLN A 117 -18.08 -0.24 -3.65
N HIS A 118 -17.06 -1.02 -3.92
CA HIS A 118 -16.34 -1.05 -5.20
C HIS A 118 -15.73 -2.43 -5.45
N PRO A 119 -15.62 -2.87 -6.74
CA PRO A 119 -15.14 -4.20 -7.05
C PRO A 119 -13.62 -4.29 -7.13
N HIS A 120 -13.09 -5.51 -6.93
CA HIS A 120 -11.71 -5.89 -7.24
C HIS A 120 -11.64 -7.29 -7.84
N ARG A 121 -10.60 -7.57 -8.66
CA ARG A 121 -10.29 -8.92 -9.17
C ARG A 121 -8.79 -9.06 -9.45
N GLY A 122 -8.24 -10.23 -9.09
CA GLY A 122 -6.94 -10.72 -9.57
C GLY A 122 -5.72 -10.22 -8.80
N PHE A 123 -5.89 -9.68 -7.61
CA PHE A 123 -4.80 -9.20 -6.74
C PHE A 123 -5.24 -9.19 -5.29
N GLU A 124 -4.37 -8.70 -4.42
CA GLU A 124 -4.59 -8.60 -2.98
C GLU A 124 -4.39 -7.17 -2.47
N THR A 125 -5.14 -6.81 -1.43
CA THR A 125 -4.92 -5.58 -0.66
C THR A 125 -4.41 -5.91 0.73
N VAL A 126 -3.34 -5.24 1.16
CA VAL A 126 -2.85 -5.26 2.55
C VAL A 126 -3.09 -3.87 3.11
N THR A 127 -4.08 -3.75 4.00
CA THR A 127 -4.43 -2.49 4.66
C THR A 127 -3.87 -2.50 6.08
N ALA A 128 -2.75 -1.82 6.27
CA ALA A 128 -2.07 -1.72 7.57
C ALA A 128 -2.41 -0.39 8.24
N THR A 129 -3.21 -0.45 9.29
CA THR A 129 -3.69 0.75 10.03
C THR A 129 -2.77 1.08 11.18
N MET A 130 -2.10 2.23 11.13
CA MET A 130 -1.29 2.72 12.26
C MET A 130 -2.14 3.51 13.27
N ARG A 131 -3.06 4.32 12.77
CA ARG A 131 -4.02 5.10 13.56
C ARG A 131 -5.38 5.12 12.88
N GLY A 132 -6.43 5.35 13.66
CA GLY A 132 -7.80 5.43 13.16
C GLY A 132 -8.45 4.07 13.00
N ILE A 133 -9.65 4.08 12.46
CA ILE A 133 -10.54 2.93 12.35
C ILE A 133 -10.98 2.78 10.89
N VAL A 134 -11.06 1.54 10.44
CA VAL A 134 -11.64 1.15 9.16
C VAL A 134 -12.79 0.18 9.42
N ASP A 135 -13.93 0.45 8.80
CA ASP A 135 -15.07 -0.48 8.68
C ASP A 135 -15.03 -1.11 7.29
N HIS A 136 -14.80 -2.41 7.25
CA HIS A 136 -14.84 -3.23 6.04
C HIS A 136 -16.13 -4.01 5.95
N THR A 137 -16.71 -4.07 4.75
CA THR A 137 -17.82 -4.96 4.38
C THR A 137 -17.60 -5.48 2.98
N ASP A 138 -18.06 -6.72 2.68
CA ASP A 138 -17.88 -7.30 1.36
C ASP A 138 -19.09 -8.06 0.80
N SER A 139 -19.00 -8.44 -0.48
CA SER A 139 -20.07 -9.14 -1.22
C SER A 139 -20.29 -10.59 -0.78
N LEU A 140 -19.40 -11.15 0.04
CA LEU A 140 -19.58 -12.49 0.63
C LEU A 140 -20.32 -12.44 1.97
N GLY A 141 -20.67 -11.22 2.45
CA GLY A 141 -21.27 -11.01 3.75
C GLY A 141 -20.26 -11.01 4.89
N ASN A 142 -18.97 -10.96 4.59
CA ASN A 142 -17.94 -10.78 5.60
C ASN A 142 -17.79 -9.30 5.95
N ALA A 143 -17.30 -9.03 7.14
CA ALA A 143 -17.15 -7.67 7.65
C ALA A 143 -16.03 -7.59 8.69
N GLY A 144 -15.65 -6.35 9.05
CA GLY A 144 -14.73 -6.11 10.13
C GLY A 144 -14.62 -4.64 10.49
N ARG A 145 -14.35 -4.39 11.76
CA ARG A 145 -13.86 -3.09 12.24
C ARG A 145 -12.48 -3.30 12.81
N TYR A 146 -11.50 -2.60 12.29
CA TYR A 146 -10.11 -2.75 12.67
C TYR A 146 -9.37 -1.41 12.64
N GLY A 147 -8.22 -1.33 13.33
CA GLY A 147 -7.46 -0.09 13.40
C GLY A 147 -6.35 -0.16 14.46
N HIS A 148 -5.64 0.95 14.67
CA HIS A 148 -4.64 1.10 15.73
C HIS A 148 -3.60 -0.03 15.78
N GLY A 149 -2.99 -0.34 14.63
CA GLY A 149 -1.96 -1.37 14.48
C GLY A 149 -2.45 -2.68 13.90
N ASP A 150 -3.76 -2.86 13.70
CA ASP A 150 -4.30 -4.03 13.01
C ASP A 150 -3.98 -4.00 11.52
N VAL A 151 -3.94 -5.18 10.91
CA VAL A 151 -3.74 -5.35 9.47
C VAL A 151 -4.82 -6.25 8.91
N GLN A 152 -5.52 -5.79 7.86
CA GLN A 152 -6.37 -6.65 7.05
C GLN A 152 -5.63 -7.01 5.76
N TRP A 153 -5.58 -8.30 5.44
CA TRP A 153 -5.06 -8.78 4.17
C TRP A 153 -6.17 -9.50 3.43
N MET A 154 -6.60 -8.94 2.30
CA MET A 154 -7.71 -9.45 1.50
C MET A 154 -7.21 -9.91 0.13
N THR A 155 -7.54 -11.14 -0.24
CA THR A 155 -7.41 -11.67 -1.60
C THR A 155 -8.70 -11.38 -2.36
N ALA A 156 -8.63 -10.59 -3.42
CA ALA A 156 -9.78 -10.35 -4.30
C ALA A 156 -10.06 -11.53 -5.26
N GLY A 157 -9.02 -12.28 -5.62
CA GLY A 157 -9.15 -13.52 -6.40
C GLY A 157 -10.05 -13.40 -7.62
N SER A 158 -11.05 -14.28 -7.71
CA SER A 158 -12.03 -14.34 -8.81
C SER A 158 -12.99 -13.17 -8.88
N GLY A 159 -13.02 -12.33 -7.84
CA GLY A 159 -13.78 -11.08 -7.78
C GLY A 159 -14.53 -10.92 -6.47
N ILE A 160 -14.42 -9.72 -5.91
CA ILE A 160 -15.12 -9.28 -4.71
C ILE A 160 -15.58 -7.85 -4.89
N VAL A 161 -16.69 -7.49 -4.24
CA VAL A 161 -17.08 -6.10 -4.02
C VAL A 161 -16.89 -5.83 -2.54
N HIS A 162 -16.19 -4.75 -2.19
CA HIS A 162 -16.02 -4.37 -0.80
C HIS A 162 -16.14 -2.86 -0.59
N GLY A 163 -16.42 -2.47 0.66
CA GLY A 163 -16.37 -1.10 1.12
C GLY A 163 -15.37 -0.95 2.25
N GLU A 164 -14.68 0.19 2.30
CA GLU A 164 -13.74 0.57 3.36
C GLU A 164 -14.09 1.98 3.82
N MET A 165 -14.85 2.09 4.91
CA MET A 165 -15.26 3.37 5.47
C MET A 165 -14.39 3.73 6.67
N PHE A 166 -14.21 5.02 6.91
CA PHE A 166 -13.39 5.56 8.01
C PHE A 166 -14.28 6.26 9.04
N PRO A 167 -14.98 5.50 9.92
CA PRO A 167 -15.94 6.07 10.86
C PRO A 167 -15.23 6.95 11.90
N LEU A 168 -15.73 8.16 12.09
CA LEU A 168 -15.18 9.10 13.08
C LEU A 168 -15.78 8.83 14.44
N VAL A 169 -15.27 7.80 15.13
CA VAL A 169 -15.82 7.28 16.38
C VAL A 169 -15.66 8.21 17.59
N HIS A 170 -14.70 9.16 17.53
CA HIS A 170 -14.50 10.15 18.60
C HIS A 170 -15.33 11.41 18.29
N ALA A 171 -16.22 11.80 19.24
CA ALA A 171 -17.08 12.97 19.11
C ALA A 171 -16.52 14.23 19.77
N ASP A 172 -15.53 14.08 20.65
CA ASP A 172 -14.95 15.13 21.48
C ASP A 172 -13.48 15.43 21.14
N THR A 173 -12.86 14.60 20.33
CA THR A 173 -11.46 14.73 19.88
C THR A 173 -11.34 14.42 18.39
N PRO A 174 -10.28 14.90 17.72
CA PRO A 174 -10.00 14.54 16.34
C PRO A 174 -9.83 13.03 16.13
N ASN A 175 -10.23 12.57 14.94
CA ASN A 175 -10.08 11.19 14.49
C ASN A 175 -8.94 11.13 13.47
N HIS A 176 -7.72 10.97 13.93
CA HIS A 176 -6.57 10.87 13.04
C HIS A 176 -6.55 9.49 12.37
N LEU A 177 -6.54 9.45 11.04
CA LEU A 177 -6.36 8.22 10.27
C LEU A 177 -4.97 8.19 9.65
N ARG A 178 -4.27 7.08 9.84
CA ARG A 178 -2.97 6.83 9.25
C ARG A 178 -2.85 5.36 8.87
N LEU A 179 -2.73 5.08 7.57
CA LEU A 179 -2.64 3.71 7.08
C LEU A 179 -1.87 3.63 5.75
N PHE A 180 -1.35 2.44 5.49
CA PHE A 180 -0.96 2.03 4.16
C PHE A 180 -2.00 1.08 3.57
N GLN A 181 -2.33 1.26 2.28
CA GLN A 181 -2.93 0.22 1.47
C GLN A 181 -1.94 -0.19 0.39
N ILE A 182 -1.53 -1.45 0.42
CA ILE A 182 -0.51 -2.02 -0.44
C ILE A 182 -1.17 -3.07 -1.33
N TRP A 183 -1.01 -2.94 -2.64
CA TRP A 183 -1.54 -3.91 -3.58
C TRP A 183 -0.44 -4.89 -3.97
N LEU A 184 -0.68 -6.17 -3.66
CA LEU A 184 0.18 -7.29 -4.04
C LEU A 184 -0.49 -8.07 -5.17
N ASN A 185 0.25 -8.33 -6.25
CA ASN A 185 -0.27 -9.06 -7.39
C ASN A 185 -0.37 -10.56 -7.10
N LEU A 186 -1.29 -11.24 -7.78
CA LEU A 186 -1.40 -12.69 -7.81
C LEU A 186 -0.82 -13.25 -9.12
N PRO A 187 -0.15 -14.41 -9.10
CA PRO A 187 0.23 -15.11 -10.31
C PRO A 187 -1.02 -15.62 -11.05
N SER A 188 -0.90 -15.86 -12.35
CA SER A 188 -2.03 -16.28 -13.20
C SER A 188 -2.80 -17.46 -12.63
N ARG A 189 -2.10 -18.44 -12.03
CA ARG A 189 -2.70 -19.62 -11.41
C ARG A 189 -3.60 -19.31 -10.21
N SER A 190 -3.40 -18.17 -9.53
CA SER A 190 -4.14 -17.77 -8.33
C SER A 190 -5.09 -16.58 -8.58
N LYS A 191 -5.10 -15.97 -9.79
CA LYS A 191 -5.97 -14.81 -10.07
C LYS A 191 -7.45 -15.10 -9.97
N MET A 192 -7.85 -16.35 -10.12
CA MET A 192 -9.26 -16.78 -10.08
C MET A 192 -9.56 -17.66 -8.86
N THR A 193 -8.72 -17.58 -7.81
CA THR A 193 -9.00 -18.24 -6.52
C THR A 193 -10.20 -17.59 -5.82
N GLU A 194 -10.78 -18.29 -4.84
CA GLU A 194 -11.87 -17.76 -4.03
C GLU A 194 -11.40 -16.52 -3.24
N PRO A 195 -12.21 -15.47 -3.18
CA PRO A 195 -11.90 -14.31 -2.33
C PRO A 195 -11.87 -14.70 -0.85
N ALA A 196 -10.95 -14.08 -0.12
CA ALA A 196 -10.78 -14.32 1.31
C ALA A 196 -10.12 -13.11 1.98
N PHE A 197 -10.28 -12.95 3.29
CA PHE A 197 -9.39 -12.08 4.05
C PHE A 197 -8.97 -12.71 5.38
N VAL A 198 -7.85 -12.25 5.90
CA VAL A 198 -7.37 -12.52 7.24
C VAL A 198 -7.23 -11.19 8.00
N MET A 199 -7.53 -11.23 9.30
CA MET A 199 -7.36 -10.10 10.20
C MET A 199 -6.19 -10.40 11.15
N HIS A 200 -5.15 -9.59 11.10
CA HIS A 200 -4.04 -9.65 12.05
C HIS A 200 -4.23 -8.55 13.08
N TRP A 201 -4.50 -8.94 14.30
CA TRP A 201 -4.68 -8.01 15.39
C TRP A 201 -3.36 -7.39 15.85
N ALA A 202 -3.38 -6.14 16.26
CA ALA A 202 -2.18 -5.42 16.68
C ALA A 202 -1.31 -6.14 17.73
N PRO A 203 -1.86 -6.86 18.73
CA PRO A 203 -1.04 -7.63 19.67
C PRO A 203 -0.25 -8.77 19.03
N ASP A 204 -0.70 -9.27 17.86
CA ASP A 204 -0.07 -10.38 17.14
C ASP A 204 0.87 -9.89 16.04
N VAL A 205 0.78 -8.61 15.67
CA VAL A 205 1.71 -7.97 14.72
C VAL A 205 3.06 -7.78 15.39
N GLN A 206 4.06 -8.51 14.90
CA GLN A 206 5.37 -8.51 15.54
C GLN A 206 6.18 -7.27 15.20
N THR A 207 6.93 -6.82 16.21
CA THR A 207 7.85 -5.69 16.10
C THR A 207 9.25 -6.11 16.51
N ALA A 208 10.27 -5.39 16.03
CA ALA A 208 11.64 -5.55 16.45
C ALA A 208 12.26 -4.18 16.74
N ARG A 209 13.29 -4.16 17.58
CA ARG A 209 14.18 -3.01 17.75
C ARG A 209 15.53 -3.34 17.15
N ALA A 210 16.05 -2.43 16.34
CA ALA A 210 17.31 -2.56 15.64
C ALA A 210 18.17 -1.29 15.82
N GLY A 211 19.43 -1.31 15.36
CA GLY A 211 20.29 -0.15 15.38
C GLY A 211 20.48 0.43 16.79
N ASP A 212 20.94 -0.37 17.73
CA ASP A 212 21.13 0.01 19.15
C ASP A 212 19.86 0.54 19.83
N GLY A 213 18.69 0.09 19.35
CA GLY A 213 17.37 0.49 19.85
C GLY A 213 16.86 1.82 19.30
N GLY A 214 17.56 2.41 18.33
CA GLY A 214 17.14 3.66 17.67
C GLY A 214 16.20 3.48 16.50
N VAL A 215 15.93 2.25 16.06
CA VAL A 215 15.02 1.94 14.96
C VAL A 215 13.98 0.94 15.42
N ASP A 216 12.72 1.34 15.42
CA ASP A 216 11.58 0.46 15.63
C ASP A 216 11.11 -0.07 14.28
N VAL A 217 10.83 -1.37 14.20
CA VAL A 217 10.43 -2.08 12.97
C VAL A 217 9.13 -2.82 13.22
N VAL A 218 8.13 -2.59 12.37
CA VAL A 218 6.89 -3.39 12.33
C VAL A 218 6.95 -4.31 11.12
N VAL A 219 6.67 -5.60 11.31
CA VAL A 219 6.72 -6.61 10.26
C VAL A 219 5.30 -7.05 9.91
N TRP A 220 4.78 -6.55 8.78
CA TRP A 220 3.46 -6.92 8.28
C TRP A 220 3.50 -8.20 7.43
N ALA A 221 4.61 -8.46 6.74
CA ALA A 221 4.86 -9.69 6.00
C ALA A 221 6.36 -10.03 5.99
N GLY A 222 6.68 -11.31 5.85
CA GLY A 222 8.07 -11.80 5.80
C GLY A 222 8.72 -11.85 7.17
N SER A 223 10.05 -11.68 7.23
CA SER A 223 10.82 -11.70 8.48
C SER A 223 11.94 -10.68 8.44
N LEU A 224 12.11 -9.91 9.52
CA LEU A 224 13.19 -8.94 9.65
C LEU A 224 13.58 -8.77 11.13
N PHE A 225 14.87 -8.76 11.43
CA PHE A 225 15.44 -8.58 12.78
C PHE A 225 14.83 -9.49 13.87
N GLY A 226 14.50 -10.74 13.49
CA GLY A 226 13.89 -11.74 14.39
C GLY A 226 12.36 -11.64 14.53
N ALA A 227 11.73 -10.57 14.08
CA ALA A 227 10.29 -10.50 13.99
C ALA A 227 9.78 -11.16 12.70
N LYS A 228 8.57 -11.71 12.74
CA LYS A 228 7.93 -12.40 11.62
C LYS A 228 6.50 -11.94 11.44
N GLY A 229 6.11 -11.66 10.18
CA GLY A 229 4.73 -11.37 9.80
C GLY A 229 3.80 -12.56 10.03
N GLN A 230 2.54 -12.27 10.29
CA GLN A 230 1.48 -13.28 10.39
C GLN A 230 1.22 -13.95 9.03
N PRO A 231 0.63 -15.17 9.01
CA PRO A 231 0.34 -15.87 7.75
C PRO A 231 -0.56 -15.07 6.82
N PRO A 232 -0.22 -14.94 5.52
CA PRO A 232 -1.09 -14.34 4.52
C PRO A 232 -2.32 -15.23 4.21
N PRO A 233 -3.29 -14.76 3.41
CA PRO A 233 -4.33 -15.60 2.82
C PRO A 233 -3.73 -16.80 2.05
N PRO A 234 -4.45 -17.94 1.94
CA PRO A 234 -3.88 -19.22 1.47
C PRO A 234 -3.24 -19.18 0.08
N ASP A 235 -3.83 -18.43 -0.86
CA ASP A 235 -3.41 -18.40 -2.27
C ASP A 235 -2.50 -17.20 -2.62
N SER A 236 -2.07 -16.45 -1.59
CA SER A 236 -1.16 -15.31 -1.74
C SER A 236 0.20 -15.72 -2.30
N TRP A 237 0.81 -14.82 -3.08
CA TRP A 237 2.22 -14.97 -3.49
C TRP A 237 3.15 -15.05 -2.28
N ALA A 238 2.77 -14.43 -1.17
CA ALA A 238 3.52 -14.42 0.08
C ALA A 238 3.47 -15.75 0.87
N THR A 239 2.63 -16.71 0.48
CA THR A 239 2.50 -17.99 1.17
C THR A 239 3.74 -18.86 1.03
N ASP A 240 4.40 -18.82 -0.13
CA ASP A 240 5.65 -19.54 -0.35
C ASP A 240 6.84 -18.70 0.15
N PRO A 241 7.58 -19.17 1.17
CA PRO A 241 8.75 -18.47 1.69
C PRO A 241 9.85 -18.22 0.63
N ALA A 242 9.90 -19.02 -0.45
CA ALA A 242 10.86 -18.82 -1.53
C ALA A 242 10.59 -17.55 -2.34
N ASN A 243 9.38 -17.01 -2.27
CA ASN A 243 9.02 -15.74 -2.90
C ASN A 243 9.50 -14.51 -2.11
N ASP A 244 10.00 -14.70 -0.89
CA ASP A 244 10.66 -13.69 -0.05
C ASP A 244 9.87 -12.38 0.06
N VAL A 245 8.52 -12.47 0.12
CA VAL A 245 7.67 -11.29 0.24
C VAL A 245 7.83 -10.70 1.63
N GLY A 246 8.21 -9.43 1.68
CA GLY A 246 8.38 -8.67 2.90
C GLY A 246 7.76 -7.28 2.80
N ILE A 247 7.06 -6.89 3.86
CA ILE A 247 6.47 -5.57 4.03
C ILE A 247 6.88 -5.08 5.42
N TYR A 248 7.78 -4.10 5.47
CA TYR A 248 8.39 -3.61 6.71
C TYR A 248 8.21 -2.11 6.84
N PHE A 249 7.72 -1.69 7.99
CA PHE A 249 7.62 -0.29 8.36
C PHE A 249 8.67 0.03 9.42
N LEU A 250 9.52 1.02 9.15
CA LEU A 250 10.61 1.42 10.03
C LEU A 250 10.40 2.86 10.52
N THR A 251 10.54 3.05 11.82
CA THR A 251 10.60 4.37 12.47
C THR A 251 12.00 4.53 13.04
N ALA A 252 12.79 5.46 12.49
CA ALA A 252 14.16 5.68 12.87
C ALA A 252 14.34 7.06 13.54
N LYS A 253 14.88 7.08 14.76
CA LYS A 253 15.13 8.29 15.53
C LYS A 253 16.30 9.10 14.97
N PRO A 254 16.34 10.42 15.20
CA PRO A 254 17.51 11.22 14.91
C PRO A 254 18.80 10.60 15.50
N GLY A 255 19.84 10.47 14.69
CA GLY A 255 21.11 9.83 15.06
C GLY A 255 21.13 8.30 15.01
N ALA A 256 19.98 7.64 14.79
CA ALA A 256 19.93 6.19 14.69
C ALA A 256 20.55 5.68 13.38
N SER A 257 21.10 4.47 13.45
CA SER A 257 21.58 3.74 12.28
C SER A 257 21.23 2.25 12.39
N VAL A 258 21.04 1.62 11.23
CA VAL A 258 20.74 0.18 11.15
C VAL A 258 21.26 -0.38 9.83
N SER A 259 21.77 -1.60 9.88
CA SER A 259 22.13 -2.38 8.69
C SER A 259 20.96 -3.28 8.28
N LEU A 260 20.27 -2.93 7.21
CA LEU A 260 19.22 -3.79 6.61
C LEU A 260 19.93 -5.01 5.99
N PRO A 261 19.65 -6.24 6.45
CA PRO A 261 20.35 -7.43 5.96
C PRO A 261 20.02 -7.75 4.49
N PRO A 262 20.83 -8.55 3.80
CA PRO A 262 20.46 -9.11 2.50
C PRO A 262 19.11 -9.83 2.59
N ALA A 263 18.33 -9.79 1.52
CA ALA A 263 17.11 -10.56 1.38
C ALA A 263 17.42 -12.06 1.26
N ALA A 264 16.55 -12.93 1.76
CA ALA A 264 16.76 -14.37 1.70
C ALA A 264 16.87 -14.88 0.24
N GLY A 265 16.07 -14.31 -0.68
CA GLY A 265 16.15 -14.61 -2.12
C GLY A 265 17.32 -13.92 -2.85
N GLY A 266 18.08 -13.07 -2.15
CA GLY A 266 19.25 -12.38 -2.71
C GLY A 266 18.92 -11.59 -3.97
N ALA A 267 19.72 -11.75 -5.04
CA ALA A 267 19.56 -11.02 -6.29
C ALA A 267 18.25 -11.35 -7.06
N LYS A 268 17.51 -12.38 -6.67
CA LYS A 268 16.20 -12.72 -7.25
C LYS A 268 15.06 -11.90 -6.67
N THR A 269 15.29 -11.23 -5.55
CA THR A 269 14.31 -10.41 -4.85
C THR A 269 14.40 -8.96 -5.32
N ASN A 270 13.29 -8.36 -5.73
CA ASN A 270 13.17 -6.93 -5.85
C ASN A 270 13.04 -6.32 -4.45
N ARG A 271 13.76 -5.24 -4.17
CA ARG A 271 13.65 -4.49 -2.92
C ARG A 271 13.64 -3.01 -3.18
N THR A 272 12.60 -2.34 -2.70
CA THR A 272 12.49 -0.87 -2.75
C THR A 272 12.18 -0.34 -1.36
N MET A 273 12.93 0.68 -0.97
CA MET A 273 12.70 1.46 0.24
C MET A 273 12.05 2.80 -0.14
N TYR A 274 11.04 3.21 0.59
CA TYR A 274 10.35 4.48 0.40
C TYR A 274 10.60 5.35 1.62
N PHE A 275 11.35 6.43 1.43
CA PHE A 275 11.47 7.50 2.41
C PHE A 275 10.30 8.46 2.19
N PHE A 276 9.34 8.49 3.10
CA PHE A 276 8.09 9.24 2.91
C PHE A 276 7.80 10.28 3.99
N GLU A 277 8.44 10.22 5.17
CA GLU A 277 8.39 11.25 6.20
C GLU A 277 9.75 11.40 6.89
N GLY A 278 10.04 12.62 7.39
CA GLY A 278 11.28 12.98 8.07
C GLY A 278 12.07 14.05 7.31
N ASP A 279 13.14 14.53 7.94
CA ASP A 279 13.98 15.64 7.42
C ASP A 279 15.09 15.14 6.49
N GLY A 280 15.45 13.85 6.59
CA GLY A 280 16.48 13.26 5.76
C GLY A 280 16.90 11.88 6.22
N VAL A 281 17.59 11.16 5.34
CA VAL A 281 18.14 9.83 5.60
C VAL A 281 19.38 9.59 4.75
N VAL A 282 20.31 8.81 5.27
CA VAL A 282 21.45 8.28 4.51
C VAL A 282 21.18 6.80 4.24
N VAL A 283 21.15 6.40 2.97
CA VAL A 283 20.90 5.02 2.53
C VAL A 283 22.05 4.56 1.66
N GLY A 284 22.77 3.52 2.07
CA GLY A 284 23.92 2.99 1.33
C GLY A 284 24.98 4.08 1.03
N GLY A 285 25.21 5.00 1.96
CA GLY A 285 26.14 6.12 1.82
C GLY A 285 25.62 7.32 1.01
N ARG A 286 24.38 7.28 0.50
CA ARG A 286 23.74 8.40 -0.21
C ARG A 286 22.86 9.20 0.73
N THR A 287 23.11 10.49 0.87
CA THR A 287 22.26 11.42 1.62
C THR A 287 21.05 11.84 0.80
N LEU A 288 19.86 11.69 1.37
CA LEU A 288 18.57 12.04 0.77
C LEU A 288 17.87 13.04 1.70
N SER A 289 17.54 14.21 1.16
CA SER A 289 16.85 15.30 1.87
C SER A 289 15.42 15.51 1.37
N SER A 290 14.95 14.68 0.45
CA SER A 290 13.60 14.74 -0.10
C SER A 290 13.00 13.35 -0.18
N LYS A 291 11.68 13.27 -0.05
CA LYS A 291 10.91 12.02 -0.15
C LYS A 291 11.25 11.27 -1.43
N SER A 292 11.63 10.01 -1.30
CA SER A 292 12.25 9.25 -2.38
C SER A 292 11.84 7.79 -2.38
N ALA A 293 11.80 7.19 -3.57
CA ALA A 293 11.80 5.74 -3.77
C ALA A 293 13.23 5.30 -4.13
N ILE A 294 13.76 4.31 -3.41
CA ILE A 294 15.16 3.86 -3.46
C ILE A 294 15.16 2.37 -3.82
N GLU A 295 15.55 2.05 -5.04
CA GLU A 295 15.74 0.66 -5.48
C GLU A 295 17.07 0.15 -4.95
N LEU A 296 17.05 -0.98 -4.24
CA LEU A 296 18.21 -1.57 -3.58
C LEU A 296 18.63 -2.88 -4.25
N ASP A 297 19.92 -3.18 -4.20
CA ASP A 297 20.42 -4.51 -4.45
C ASP A 297 20.11 -5.40 -3.24
N ALA A 298 19.09 -6.23 -3.38
CA ALA A 298 18.59 -7.08 -2.30
C ALA A 298 19.61 -8.15 -1.84
N SER A 299 20.64 -8.43 -2.65
CA SER A 299 21.71 -9.39 -2.30
C SER A 299 22.76 -8.81 -1.35
N GLN A 300 22.70 -7.51 -1.06
CA GLN A 300 23.67 -6.81 -0.23
C GLN A 300 23.01 -6.25 1.04
N ALA A 301 23.79 -6.13 2.11
CA ALA A 301 23.38 -5.36 3.27
C ALA A 301 23.35 -3.86 2.90
N CYS A 302 22.40 -3.13 3.45
CA CYS A 302 22.24 -1.69 3.21
C CYS A 302 22.25 -0.92 4.52
N GLU A 303 23.26 -0.10 4.70
CA GLU A 303 23.34 0.82 5.83
C GLU A 303 22.32 1.96 5.68
N ILE A 304 21.54 2.19 6.72
CA ILE A 304 20.56 3.27 6.84
C ILE A 304 20.96 4.09 8.08
N ALA A 305 21.02 5.39 7.94
CA ALA A 305 21.31 6.28 9.07
C ALA A 305 20.45 7.55 8.97
N VAL A 306 19.97 8.02 10.11
CA VAL A 306 19.27 9.30 10.22
C VAL A 306 20.25 10.32 10.79
N PRO A 307 20.43 11.49 10.17
CA PRO A 307 21.30 12.54 10.71
C PRO A 307 20.90 12.92 12.14
N SER A 308 21.88 13.08 13.03
CA SER A 308 21.62 13.53 14.41
C SER A 308 21.04 14.95 14.48
N SER A 309 21.20 15.72 13.41
CA SER A 309 20.61 17.06 13.24
C SER A 309 19.15 17.02 12.79
N ALA A 310 18.56 15.87 12.47
CA ALA A 310 17.16 15.77 12.15
C ALA A 310 16.30 16.18 13.36
N SER A 311 15.21 16.90 13.11
CA SER A 311 14.29 17.37 14.15
C SER A 311 13.16 16.39 14.43
N THR A 312 12.92 15.47 13.51
CA THR A 312 11.84 14.48 13.56
C THR A 312 12.36 13.09 13.26
N GLU A 313 11.57 12.09 13.64
CA GLU A 313 11.82 10.71 13.22
C GLU A 313 11.69 10.57 11.70
N THR A 314 12.46 9.65 11.15
CA THR A 314 12.41 9.27 9.74
C THR A 314 11.60 8.01 9.58
N LEU A 315 10.61 8.04 8.69
CA LEU A 315 9.72 6.92 8.41
C LEU A 315 10.01 6.32 7.05
N LEU A 316 10.17 5.01 7.04
CA LEU A 316 10.52 4.24 5.86
C LEU A 316 9.55 3.06 5.70
N LEU A 317 9.10 2.83 4.47
CA LEU A 317 8.44 1.58 4.07
C LEU A 317 9.42 0.79 3.21
N VAL A 318 9.61 -0.49 3.51
CA VAL A 318 10.40 -1.41 2.69
C VAL A 318 9.47 -2.47 2.13
N LEU A 319 9.42 -2.56 0.81
CA LEU A 319 8.72 -3.61 0.07
C LEU A 319 9.74 -4.48 -0.65
N GLN A 320 9.66 -5.80 -0.44
CA GLN A 320 10.50 -6.77 -1.15
C GLN A 320 9.71 -8.01 -1.55
N GLY A 321 10.19 -8.70 -2.58
CA GLY A 321 9.67 -9.99 -3.01
C GLY A 321 10.27 -10.46 -4.33
N ALA A 322 10.30 -11.77 -4.54
CA ALA A 322 10.60 -12.32 -5.84
C ALA A 322 9.53 -11.89 -6.85
N PRO A 323 9.92 -11.40 -8.04
CA PRO A 323 8.95 -11.03 -9.07
C PRO A 323 8.14 -12.25 -9.50
N ILE A 324 6.85 -12.07 -9.76
CA ILE A 324 5.99 -13.07 -10.39
C ILE A 324 6.45 -13.32 -11.82
N GLY A 325 6.94 -12.27 -12.49
CA GLY A 325 7.52 -12.37 -13.84
C GLY A 325 6.49 -12.61 -14.95
N GLU A 326 5.20 -12.43 -14.66
CA GLU A 326 4.12 -12.58 -15.62
C GLU A 326 3.66 -11.22 -16.17
N PRO A 327 3.07 -11.17 -17.38
CA PRO A 327 2.47 -9.94 -17.90
C PRO A 327 1.40 -9.39 -16.96
N VAL A 328 1.34 -8.07 -16.81
CA VAL A 328 0.31 -7.38 -16.02
C VAL A 328 -0.54 -6.51 -16.92
N ALA A 329 -1.84 -6.80 -16.96
CA ALA A 329 -2.86 -5.95 -17.55
C ALA A 329 -3.73 -5.38 -16.43
N GLN A 330 -3.71 -4.06 -16.27
CA GLN A 330 -4.51 -3.37 -15.26
C GLN A 330 -5.46 -2.37 -15.93
N HIS A 331 -6.72 -2.40 -15.51
CA HIS A 331 -7.69 -1.38 -15.88
C HIS A 331 -8.67 -1.15 -14.72
N GLY A 332 -8.60 0.06 -14.15
CA GLY A 332 -9.39 0.40 -12.96
C GLY A 332 -9.12 -0.57 -11.82
N PRO A 333 -10.19 -1.21 -11.28
CA PRO A 333 -10.10 -2.07 -10.11
C PRO A 333 -9.73 -3.54 -10.43
N PHE A 334 -9.37 -3.85 -11.68
CA PHE A 334 -9.08 -5.22 -12.12
C PHE A 334 -7.64 -5.34 -12.59
N VAL A 335 -6.97 -6.42 -12.17
CA VAL A 335 -5.59 -6.75 -12.52
C VAL A 335 -5.52 -8.19 -12.99
N MET A 336 -5.26 -8.37 -14.27
CA MET A 336 -5.17 -9.67 -14.93
C MET A 336 -3.85 -9.78 -15.71
N ASN A 337 -3.68 -10.83 -16.51
CA ASN A 337 -2.48 -11.00 -17.33
C ASN A 337 -2.65 -10.46 -18.75
N THR A 338 -3.88 -10.38 -19.26
CA THR A 338 -4.19 -9.94 -20.63
C THR A 338 -5.35 -8.95 -20.67
N ARG A 339 -5.42 -8.17 -21.76
CA ARG A 339 -6.56 -7.26 -22.01
C ARG A 339 -7.88 -8.02 -22.19
N ALA A 340 -7.83 -9.23 -22.77
CA ALA A 340 -9.02 -10.06 -22.95
C ALA A 340 -9.57 -10.53 -21.59
N GLU A 341 -8.72 -10.83 -20.63
CA GLU A 341 -9.13 -11.16 -19.26
C GLU A 341 -9.72 -9.95 -18.53
N ILE A 342 -9.14 -8.75 -18.73
CA ILE A 342 -9.73 -7.51 -18.22
C ILE A 342 -11.14 -7.30 -18.78
N GLN A 343 -11.34 -7.50 -20.09
CA GLN A 343 -12.66 -7.39 -20.69
C GLN A 343 -13.64 -8.38 -20.05
N ARG A 344 -13.26 -9.65 -19.89
CA ARG A 344 -14.07 -10.65 -19.19
C ARG A 344 -14.38 -10.24 -17.74
N ALA A 345 -13.42 -9.64 -17.03
CA ALA A 345 -13.65 -9.16 -15.67
C ALA A 345 -14.77 -8.10 -15.62
N PHE A 346 -14.82 -7.16 -16.57
CA PHE A 346 -15.91 -6.20 -16.69
C PHE A 346 -17.26 -6.87 -17.05
N GLU A 347 -17.26 -7.80 -17.98
CA GLU A 347 -18.47 -8.55 -18.40
C GLU A 347 -19.03 -9.37 -17.23
N ASP A 348 -18.18 -10.07 -16.50
CA ASP A 348 -18.55 -10.84 -15.30
C ASP A 348 -19.10 -9.92 -14.21
N TYR A 349 -18.44 -8.80 -13.93
CA TYR A 349 -18.91 -7.84 -12.94
C TYR A 349 -20.28 -7.24 -13.33
N GLN A 350 -20.47 -6.88 -14.59
CA GLN A 350 -21.76 -6.38 -15.09
C GLN A 350 -22.87 -7.41 -14.91
N LYS A 351 -22.58 -8.69 -15.14
CA LYS A 351 -23.53 -9.80 -15.07
C LYS A 351 -23.84 -10.24 -13.64
N THR A 352 -22.83 -10.35 -12.79
CA THR A 352 -22.91 -11.04 -11.49
C THR A 352 -22.74 -10.11 -10.29
N ARG A 353 -22.16 -8.92 -10.48
CA ARG A 353 -21.73 -8.03 -9.38
C ARG A 353 -20.82 -8.74 -8.37
N PHE A 354 -20.11 -9.80 -8.79
CA PHE A 354 -19.27 -10.65 -7.92
C PHE A 354 -19.99 -11.08 -6.63
N GLY A 355 -21.21 -11.58 -6.76
CA GLY A 355 -22.05 -12.00 -5.64
C GLY A 355 -23.07 -10.97 -5.16
N GLY A 356 -23.00 -9.74 -5.64
CA GLY A 356 -23.93 -8.66 -5.28
C GLY A 356 -23.46 -7.85 -4.07
N TRP A 357 -24.41 -7.23 -3.35
CA TRP A 357 -24.14 -6.43 -2.16
C TRP A 357 -25.19 -6.72 -1.09
N PRO A 358 -24.87 -7.51 -0.06
CA PRO A 358 -25.84 -7.96 0.94
C PRO A 358 -26.15 -6.92 2.02
N TRP A 359 -25.50 -5.76 1.99
CA TRP A 359 -25.61 -4.72 3.01
C TRP A 359 -26.65 -3.66 2.64
N PRO A 360 -27.29 -3.00 3.63
CA PRO A 360 -28.37 -2.02 3.39
C PRO A 360 -27.87 -0.73 2.73
N GLU A 361 -26.58 -0.39 2.87
CA GLU A 361 -25.98 0.85 2.37
C GLU A 361 -24.68 0.59 1.61
N ASP A 362 -24.40 1.41 0.58
CA ASP A 362 -23.13 1.35 -0.17
C ASP A 362 -21.92 1.73 0.66
N ALA A 363 -22.11 2.67 1.60
CA ALA A 363 -21.13 3.20 2.54
C ALA A 363 -21.37 2.67 3.96
N MET A 364 -21.43 1.34 4.08
CA MET A 364 -21.79 0.67 5.34
C MET A 364 -20.78 0.98 6.45
N THR A 365 -21.31 1.35 7.63
CA THR A 365 -20.55 1.49 8.87
C THR A 365 -21.24 0.78 10.01
N PHE A 366 -20.52 0.45 11.07
CA PHE A 366 -21.07 -0.22 12.25
C PHE A 366 -21.37 0.79 13.38
N PRO A 367 -22.24 0.44 14.34
CA PRO A 367 -22.55 1.31 15.47
C PRO A 367 -21.29 1.86 16.14
N LYS A 368 -21.36 3.11 16.60
CA LYS A 368 -20.23 3.85 17.19
C LYS A 368 -19.61 3.13 18.38
N ASP A 369 -20.42 2.45 19.15
CA ASP A 369 -20.05 1.68 20.35
C ASP A 369 -19.67 0.23 20.05
N LYS A 370 -19.74 -0.23 18.80
CA LYS A 370 -19.24 -1.55 18.41
C LYS A 370 -17.71 -1.55 18.43
N GLY A 371 -17.14 -2.45 19.22
CA GLY A 371 -15.70 -2.68 19.28
C GLY A 371 -15.11 -3.22 17.97
N ARG A 372 -13.80 -3.43 17.93
CA ARG A 372 -13.13 -4.12 16.82
C ARG A 372 -13.61 -5.56 16.72
N PHE A 373 -13.78 -6.07 15.51
CA PHE A 373 -14.24 -7.43 15.25
C PHE A 373 -13.87 -7.86 13.81
N ALA A 374 -13.92 -9.16 13.58
CA ALA A 374 -13.93 -9.76 12.25
C ALA A 374 -15.13 -10.70 12.13
N LEU A 375 -15.91 -10.58 11.07
CA LEU A 375 -17.01 -11.48 10.70
C LEU A 375 -16.59 -12.21 9.43
N VAL A 376 -16.33 -13.51 9.53
CA VAL A 376 -15.90 -14.34 8.41
C VAL A 376 -16.78 -15.58 8.32
N ASN A 377 -17.41 -15.82 7.16
CA ASN A 377 -18.30 -16.95 6.92
C ASN A 377 -19.40 -17.09 7.98
N GLY A 378 -19.97 -15.96 8.43
CA GLY A 378 -21.04 -15.92 9.42
C GLY A 378 -20.59 -16.10 10.88
N VAL A 379 -19.29 -16.23 11.13
CA VAL A 379 -18.72 -16.30 12.49
C VAL A 379 -18.07 -14.97 12.83
N GLU A 380 -18.59 -14.31 13.89
CA GLU A 380 -18.01 -13.05 14.39
C GLU A 380 -17.03 -13.34 15.53
N GLU A 381 -15.81 -12.86 15.37
CA GLU A 381 -14.76 -12.88 16.39
C GLU A 381 -14.49 -11.46 16.89
N PRO A 382 -14.57 -11.20 18.22
CA PRO A 382 -14.24 -9.89 18.75
C PRO A 382 -12.74 -9.60 18.65
N GLY A 383 -12.39 -8.41 18.22
CA GLY A 383 -11.03 -7.92 18.27
C GLY A 383 -10.57 -7.58 19.70
N PRO A 384 -9.27 -7.45 19.92
CA PRO A 384 -8.71 -7.20 21.24
C PRO A 384 -9.13 -5.83 21.80
N GLY A 385 -9.46 -5.78 23.12
CA GLY A 385 -9.78 -4.56 23.85
C GLY A 385 -11.23 -4.10 23.75
N GLY A 386 -12.13 -4.80 23.05
CA GLY A 386 -13.53 -4.42 22.94
C GLY A 386 -13.73 -2.96 22.53
N VAL A 387 -14.73 -2.26 23.11
CA VAL A 387 -14.99 -0.83 22.85
C VAL A 387 -13.83 0.07 23.30
N ALA A 388 -13.15 -0.28 24.39
CA ALA A 388 -11.96 0.46 24.84
C ALA A 388 -10.81 0.42 23.82
N GLY A 389 -10.74 -0.62 22.99
CA GLY A 389 -9.77 -0.75 21.89
C GLY A 389 -9.95 0.27 20.77
N LEU A 390 -11.12 0.93 20.69
CA LEU A 390 -11.36 2.02 19.71
C LEU A 390 -10.59 3.30 20.08
N ARG A 391 -10.18 3.47 21.33
CA ARG A 391 -9.51 4.69 21.78
C ARG A 391 -8.01 4.71 21.54
N GLY A 392 -7.43 3.64 20.97
CA GLY A 392 -6.00 3.53 20.77
C GLY A 392 -5.21 3.84 22.05
N LYS A 393 -4.26 3.02 22.43
CA LYS A 393 -3.26 3.51 23.38
C LYS A 393 -2.56 4.69 22.70
N ARG A 394 -2.28 5.79 23.43
CA ARG A 394 -1.32 6.83 23.04
C ARG A 394 0.11 6.26 22.98
N THR A 395 0.31 5.22 22.22
CA THR A 395 1.63 4.76 21.83
C THR A 395 1.85 5.41 20.49
N GLU A 396 2.61 6.48 20.50
CA GLU A 396 3.26 7.03 19.32
C GLU A 396 4.06 5.88 18.70
N LEU A 397 3.56 5.30 17.59
CA LEU A 397 4.36 4.51 16.67
C LEU A 397 5.02 5.48 15.71
#